data_6d0a81d191dab6b244ebe83d8bd2a1f3
#
_entry.id   6d0a81d191dab6b244ebe83d8bd2a1f3
#
_cell.length_a   1.000
_cell.length_b   1.000
_cell.length_c   1.000
_cell.angle_alpha   90.00
_cell.angle_beta   90.00
_cell.angle_gamma   90.00
#
_symmetry.space_group_name_H-M   'P 1'
#
loop_
_entity.id
_entity.type
_entity.pdbx_description
1 polymer ?
#
loop_
_entity_poly.entity_id
_entity_poly.type
_entity_poly.pdbx_seq_one_letter_code
_entity_poly.pdbx_strand_id
1 'polypeptide(L)'
;MKKALLGLMGLMSILLSTSVGAQTQPSNAATTANAATTVDQSAPYIIDKRMPTFSLTTIDGKEISNKDLPTKYKYTLIIIFSPDCSHCEHAGDEFNKNADKFKNVLFIWDSYRDMDLIKKFAAKYNLAGQPNVVIGRDGGFTIPSFFRPKMTPFVALYEKGNFVKVWEQGVEPDELIKITKAIK
;
A
#
# COMPACT_ATOMS: atom_id res chain seq x y z
N MET A 1 -36.09 63.85 -42.77
CA MET A 1 -37.04 64.89 -42.40
C MET A 1 -37.27 64.85 -40.89
N LYS A 2 -36.89 65.94 -40.22
CA LYS A 2 -37.58 66.58 -39.06
C LYS A 2 -37.81 65.66 -37.81
N LYS A 3 -37.51 65.95 -36.60
CA LYS A 3 -37.10 67.10 -35.73
C LYS A 3 -36.95 66.47 -34.35
N ALA A 4 -35.91 66.58 -33.59
CA ALA A 4 -35.67 67.53 -32.50
C ALA A 4 -36.86 67.74 -31.56
N LEU A 5 -36.73 67.32 -30.28
CA LEU A 5 -37.04 68.29 -29.18
C LEU A 5 -36.34 67.82 -27.87
N LEU A 6 -35.72 68.83 -27.29
CA LEU A 6 -35.10 68.93 -25.97
C LEU A 6 -36.14 68.76 -24.87
N GLY A 7 -35.72 68.27 -23.75
CA GLY A 7 -36.39 68.31 -22.45
C GLY A 7 -35.41 68.24 -21.31
N LEU A 8 -35.15 69.32 -20.74
CA LEU A 8 -34.18 69.72 -19.68
C LEU A 8 -34.72 69.43 -18.28
N MET A 9 -33.84 69.32 -17.33
CA MET A 9 -33.91 69.48 -15.88
C MET A 9 -34.36 68.40 -14.95
N GLY A 10 -33.49 68.16 -14.03
CA GLY A 10 -33.75 67.48 -12.74
C GLY A 10 -32.51 67.08 -11.99
N LEU A 11 -31.71 67.99 -11.47
CA LEU A 11 -30.70 67.76 -10.44
C LEU A 11 -31.37 67.22 -9.18
N MET A 12 -30.96 66.03 -8.72
CA MET A 12 -31.13 65.73 -7.30
C MET A 12 -30.00 64.80 -6.88
N SER A 13 -28.96 65.35 -6.29
CA SER A 13 -27.82 64.64 -5.71
C SER A 13 -28.28 64.01 -4.42
N ILE A 14 -28.27 62.66 -4.42
CA ILE A 14 -28.36 61.86 -3.21
C ILE A 14 -27.01 61.16 -3.04
N LEU A 15 -26.21 61.65 -2.11
CA LEU A 15 -25.00 61.04 -1.60
C LEU A 15 -25.41 59.81 -0.77
N LEU A 16 -25.38 58.61 -1.34
CA LEU A 16 -25.38 57.36 -0.57
C LEU A 16 -23.92 56.91 -0.38
N SER A 17 -23.45 57.09 0.83
CA SER A 17 -22.19 56.53 1.30
C SER A 17 -22.34 55.00 1.41
N THR A 18 -21.87 54.26 0.45
CA THR A 18 -21.73 52.80 0.58
C THR A 18 -20.42 52.51 1.29
N SER A 19 -20.53 52.12 2.56
CA SER A 19 -19.43 51.53 3.32
C SER A 19 -19.08 50.19 2.68
N VAL A 20 -17.93 50.14 2.03
CA VAL A 20 -17.29 48.87 1.60
C VAL A 20 -16.83 48.15 2.86
N GLY A 21 -17.63 47.23 3.35
CA GLY A 21 -17.21 46.27 4.33
C GLY A 21 -16.15 45.35 3.71
N ALA A 22 -14.92 45.53 4.14
CA ALA A 22 -13.86 44.55 3.85
C ALA A 22 -14.23 43.22 4.49
N GLN A 23 -14.76 42.29 3.70
CA GLN A 23 -14.88 40.91 4.10
C GLN A 23 -13.47 40.32 4.11
N THR A 24 -12.89 40.21 5.28
CA THR A 24 -11.74 39.37 5.54
C THR A 24 -12.20 37.91 5.36
N GLN A 25 -11.94 37.34 4.19
CA GLN A 25 -12.03 35.93 3.97
C GLN A 25 -11.02 35.25 4.92
N PRO A 26 -11.45 34.29 5.75
CA PRO A 26 -10.48 33.49 6.47
C PRO A 26 -9.69 32.69 5.43
N SER A 27 -8.39 32.93 5.38
CA SER A 27 -7.45 32.08 4.64
C SER A 27 -7.61 30.68 5.18
N ASN A 28 -8.24 29.80 4.38
CA ASN A 28 -8.13 28.38 4.58
C ASN A 28 -6.63 28.03 4.46
N ALA A 29 -5.94 28.05 5.59
CA ALA A 29 -4.72 27.30 5.73
C ALA A 29 -5.09 25.85 5.38
N ALA A 30 -4.72 25.43 4.20
CA ALA A 30 -4.74 24.03 3.82
C ALA A 30 -3.85 23.32 4.85
N THR A 31 -4.48 22.82 5.89
CA THR A 31 -3.89 21.78 6.73
C THR A 31 -3.64 20.64 5.78
N THR A 32 -2.41 20.49 5.34
CA THR A 32 -1.88 19.25 4.77
C THR A 32 -2.08 18.20 5.87
N ALA A 33 -3.28 17.63 5.89
CA ALA A 33 -3.52 16.41 6.62
C ALA A 33 -2.56 15.39 5.98
N ASN A 34 -1.42 15.15 6.61
CA ASN A 34 -0.71 13.91 6.48
C ASN A 34 -1.78 12.84 6.67
N ALA A 35 -2.17 12.19 5.58
CA ALA A 35 -2.94 10.96 5.63
C ALA A 35 -2.00 9.92 6.26
N ALA A 36 -1.82 10.02 7.57
CA ALA A 36 -1.31 8.93 8.35
C ALA A 36 -2.30 7.79 8.10
N THR A 37 -1.89 6.82 7.30
CA THR A 37 -2.64 5.59 7.08
C THR A 37 -2.83 4.99 8.47
N THR A 38 -4.02 5.20 9.05
CA THR A 38 -4.27 4.75 10.41
C THR A 38 -4.37 3.24 10.37
N VAL A 39 -3.34 2.58 10.90
CA VAL A 39 -3.30 1.13 11.12
C VAL A 39 -4.57 0.72 11.86
N ASP A 40 -5.21 -0.38 11.41
CA ASP A 40 -6.34 -0.95 12.15
C ASP A 40 -5.84 -1.48 13.50
N GLN A 41 -6.09 -0.73 14.56
CA GLN A 41 -5.66 -1.07 15.92
C GLN A 41 -6.34 -2.35 16.45
N SER A 42 -7.40 -2.83 15.81
CA SER A 42 -8.06 -4.08 16.14
C SER A 42 -7.50 -5.29 15.39
N ALA A 43 -6.57 -5.09 14.46
CA ALA A 43 -5.99 -6.18 13.70
C ALA A 43 -5.22 -7.15 14.62
N PRO A 44 -5.39 -8.47 14.46
CA PRO A 44 -4.75 -9.46 15.32
C PRO A 44 -3.23 -9.28 15.47
N TYR A 45 -2.52 -8.89 14.42
CA TYR A 45 -1.07 -8.70 14.47
C TYR A 45 -0.61 -7.58 15.41
N ILE A 46 -1.49 -6.66 15.80
CA ILE A 46 -1.17 -5.61 16.78
C ILE A 46 -0.95 -6.22 18.17
N ILE A 47 -1.72 -7.24 18.52
CA ILE A 47 -1.69 -7.93 19.81
C ILE A 47 -0.77 -9.16 19.74
N ASP A 48 -0.97 -10.04 18.75
CA ASP A 48 -0.14 -11.23 18.54
C ASP A 48 0.99 -10.92 17.55
N LYS A 49 2.20 -10.80 18.08
CA LYS A 49 3.41 -10.50 17.30
C LYS A 49 4.06 -11.73 16.66
N ARG A 50 3.49 -12.92 16.83
CA ARG A 50 3.98 -14.12 16.15
C ARG A 50 3.53 -14.15 14.70
N MET A 51 4.28 -14.84 13.87
CA MET A 51 3.85 -15.12 12.49
C MET A 51 2.54 -15.91 12.51
N PRO A 52 1.52 -15.50 11.74
CA PRO A 52 0.25 -16.22 11.69
C PRO A 52 0.44 -17.64 11.19
N THR A 53 -0.41 -18.55 11.65
CA THR A 53 -0.56 -19.86 11.00
C THR A 53 -1.38 -19.67 9.73
N PHE A 54 -0.89 -20.21 8.62
CA PHE A 54 -1.55 -20.12 7.32
C PHE A 54 -1.44 -21.43 6.53
N SER A 55 -2.22 -21.54 5.49
CA SER A 55 -2.09 -22.56 4.44
C SER A 55 -2.23 -21.88 3.09
N LEU A 56 -1.26 -22.14 2.20
CA LEU A 56 -1.24 -21.62 0.84
C LEU A 56 -1.23 -22.78 -0.16
N THR A 57 -2.06 -22.68 -1.18
CA THR A 57 -1.89 -23.48 -2.40
C THR A 57 -0.88 -22.76 -3.30
N THR A 58 0.30 -23.31 -3.47
CA THR A 58 1.36 -22.72 -4.30
C THR A 58 1.04 -22.80 -5.80
N ILE A 59 1.75 -22.05 -6.63
CA ILE A 59 1.53 -22.03 -8.09
C ILE A 59 1.80 -23.38 -8.75
N ASP A 60 2.55 -24.29 -8.13
CA ASP A 60 2.76 -25.67 -8.56
C ASP A 60 1.76 -26.67 -7.95
N GLY A 61 0.74 -26.17 -7.25
CA GLY A 61 -0.39 -26.96 -6.72
C GLY A 61 -0.13 -27.66 -5.39
N LYS A 62 0.97 -27.35 -4.70
CA LYS A 62 1.25 -27.92 -3.38
C LYS A 62 0.58 -27.10 -2.29
N GLU A 63 0.04 -27.78 -1.29
CA GLU A 63 -0.38 -27.14 -0.04
C GLU A 63 0.82 -27.01 0.88
N ILE A 64 1.07 -25.79 1.35
CA ILE A 64 2.13 -25.51 2.32
C ILE A 64 1.59 -24.68 3.48
N SER A 65 2.21 -24.81 4.63
CA SER A 65 1.95 -24.03 5.83
C SER A 65 3.22 -23.35 6.32
N ASN A 66 3.11 -22.50 7.34
CA ASN A 66 4.29 -21.91 7.98
C ASN A 66 5.25 -22.96 8.59
N LYS A 67 4.80 -24.22 8.82
CA LYS A 67 5.65 -25.32 9.29
C LYS A 67 6.56 -25.87 8.21
N ASP A 68 6.19 -25.68 6.94
CA ASP A 68 6.92 -26.20 5.77
C ASP A 68 7.95 -25.19 5.24
N LEU A 69 8.00 -23.99 5.84
CA LEU A 69 8.90 -22.94 5.41
C LEU A 69 10.37 -23.28 5.69
N PRO A 70 11.29 -22.94 4.77
CA PRO A 70 12.71 -23.17 4.98
C PRO A 70 13.26 -22.35 6.14
N THR A 71 13.88 -23.00 7.13
CA THR A 71 14.42 -22.37 8.34
C THR A 71 15.77 -21.68 8.14
N LYS A 72 16.38 -21.84 6.96
CA LYS A 72 17.70 -21.26 6.64
C LYS A 72 17.68 -19.73 6.50
N TYR A 73 16.52 -19.12 6.25
CA TYR A 73 16.39 -17.67 6.09
C TYR A 73 16.27 -16.99 7.44
N LYS A 74 17.01 -15.90 7.62
CA LYS A 74 16.95 -15.10 8.84
C LYS A 74 15.67 -14.28 8.91
N TYR A 75 15.22 -13.80 7.76
CA TYR A 75 14.03 -12.95 7.63
C TYR A 75 12.96 -13.66 6.79
N THR A 76 11.70 -13.39 7.14
CA THR A 76 10.55 -13.75 6.33
C THR A 76 9.75 -12.49 6.05
N LEU A 77 9.50 -12.21 4.77
CA LEU A 77 8.69 -11.10 4.30
C LEU A 77 7.39 -11.66 3.74
N ILE A 78 6.27 -11.34 4.39
CA ILE A 78 4.93 -11.68 3.89
C ILE A 78 4.41 -10.50 3.10
N ILE A 79 4.02 -10.72 1.85
CA ILE A 79 3.49 -9.70 0.94
C ILE A 79 2.09 -10.13 0.53
N ILE A 80 1.08 -9.39 1.01
CA ILE A 80 -0.30 -9.56 0.54
C ILE A 80 -0.47 -8.71 -0.70
N PHE A 81 -0.81 -9.34 -1.82
CA PHE A 81 -0.89 -8.67 -3.12
C PHE A 81 -2.13 -9.00 -3.93
N SER A 82 -2.45 -8.15 -4.90
CA SER A 82 -3.41 -8.43 -5.96
C SER A 82 -2.69 -8.41 -7.31
N PRO A 83 -2.83 -9.45 -8.16
CA PRO A 83 -2.15 -9.52 -9.45
C PRO A 83 -2.51 -8.38 -10.43
N ASP A 84 -3.64 -7.72 -10.22
CA ASP A 84 -4.19 -6.62 -11.01
C ASP A 84 -3.98 -5.24 -10.38
N CYS A 85 -3.09 -5.14 -9.39
CA CYS A 85 -2.75 -3.90 -8.70
C CYS A 85 -1.42 -3.33 -9.22
N SER A 86 -1.42 -2.11 -9.74
CA SER A 86 -0.21 -1.47 -10.29
C SER A 86 0.93 -1.30 -9.29
N HIS A 87 0.63 -1.02 -8.03
CA HIS A 87 1.65 -0.96 -6.97
C HIS A 87 2.24 -2.34 -6.66
N CYS A 88 1.44 -3.41 -6.76
CA CYS A 88 1.93 -4.79 -6.62
C CYS A 88 2.80 -5.20 -7.80
N GLU A 89 2.45 -4.75 -9.02
CA GLU A 89 3.26 -4.94 -10.21
C GLU A 89 4.63 -4.25 -10.07
N HIS A 90 4.65 -3.01 -9.56
CA HIS A 90 5.88 -2.30 -9.26
C HIS A 90 6.73 -3.05 -8.22
N ALA A 91 6.11 -3.54 -7.12
CA ALA A 91 6.81 -4.33 -6.11
C ALA A 91 7.42 -5.61 -6.69
N GLY A 92 6.72 -6.31 -7.60
CA GLY A 92 7.22 -7.50 -8.30
C GLY A 92 8.43 -7.18 -9.18
N ASP A 93 8.39 -6.09 -9.92
CA ASP A 93 9.48 -5.62 -10.78
C ASP A 93 10.72 -5.24 -9.96
N GLU A 94 10.53 -4.47 -8.90
CA GLU A 94 11.61 -4.05 -7.99
C GLU A 94 12.22 -5.25 -7.23
N PHE A 95 11.41 -6.23 -6.83
CA PHE A 95 11.92 -7.49 -6.28
C PHE A 95 12.84 -8.19 -7.30
N ASN A 96 12.37 -8.36 -8.54
CA ASN A 96 13.13 -9.07 -9.58
C ASN A 96 14.47 -8.36 -9.86
N LYS A 97 14.51 -7.03 -9.95
CA LYS A 97 15.73 -6.24 -10.16
C LYS A 97 16.76 -6.38 -9.02
N ASN A 98 16.29 -6.64 -7.81
CA ASN A 98 17.12 -6.66 -6.60
C ASN A 98 17.22 -8.04 -5.95
N ALA A 99 16.78 -9.10 -6.61
CA ALA A 99 16.67 -10.47 -6.05
C ALA A 99 17.99 -10.99 -5.46
N ASP A 100 19.12 -10.65 -6.09
CA ASP A 100 20.47 -11.01 -5.65
C ASP A 100 20.88 -10.42 -4.29
N LYS A 101 20.23 -9.32 -3.87
CA LYS A 101 20.50 -8.63 -2.61
C LYS A 101 19.74 -9.23 -1.42
N PHE A 102 18.77 -10.12 -1.67
CA PHE A 102 17.85 -10.66 -0.67
C PHE A 102 18.10 -12.13 -0.30
N LYS A 103 19.35 -12.58 -0.35
CA LYS A 103 19.70 -13.99 -0.11
C LYS A 103 19.36 -14.54 1.28
N ASN A 104 19.17 -13.67 2.25
CA ASN A 104 18.81 -14.00 3.64
C ASN A 104 17.33 -13.78 3.98
N VAL A 105 16.51 -13.42 2.98
CA VAL A 105 15.08 -13.14 3.12
C VAL A 105 14.27 -14.19 2.37
N LEU A 106 13.33 -14.82 3.04
CA LEU A 106 12.27 -15.62 2.43
C LEU A 106 11.10 -14.69 2.10
N PHE A 107 10.64 -14.72 0.88
CA PHE A 107 9.48 -13.96 0.42
C PHE A 107 8.27 -14.88 0.30
N ILE A 108 7.17 -14.51 0.95
CA ILE A 108 5.88 -15.19 0.86
C ILE A 108 4.92 -14.21 0.17
N TRP A 109 4.65 -14.46 -1.10
CA TRP A 109 3.69 -13.69 -1.89
C TRP A 109 2.32 -14.35 -1.76
N ASP A 110 1.46 -13.73 -0.97
CA ASP A 110 0.12 -14.21 -0.64
C ASP A 110 -0.95 -13.46 -1.42
N SER A 111 -1.86 -14.19 -2.04
CA SER A 111 -3.04 -13.61 -2.69
C SER A 111 -4.25 -14.53 -2.54
N TYR A 112 -5.42 -13.94 -2.38
CA TYR A 112 -6.70 -14.66 -2.41
C TYR A 112 -7.34 -14.70 -3.80
N ARG A 113 -6.67 -14.14 -4.81
CA ARG A 113 -7.17 -14.06 -6.20
C ARG A 113 -7.07 -15.41 -6.91
N ASP A 114 -7.63 -15.47 -8.12
CA ASP A 114 -7.59 -16.67 -8.93
C ASP A 114 -6.17 -17.14 -9.22
N MET A 115 -5.94 -18.44 -9.14
CA MET A 115 -4.63 -19.06 -9.32
C MET A 115 -4.00 -18.74 -10.67
N ASP A 116 -4.80 -18.62 -11.74
CA ASP A 116 -4.28 -18.29 -13.07
C ASP A 116 -3.73 -16.87 -13.14
N LEU A 117 -4.34 -15.93 -12.42
CA LEU A 117 -3.82 -14.55 -12.29
C LEU A 117 -2.51 -14.54 -11.50
N ILE A 118 -2.44 -15.32 -10.40
CA ILE A 118 -1.24 -15.45 -9.57
C ILE A 118 -0.10 -16.05 -10.39
N LYS A 119 -0.36 -17.10 -11.19
CA LYS A 119 0.63 -17.73 -12.07
C LYS A 119 1.16 -16.76 -13.12
N LYS A 120 0.28 -15.97 -13.75
CA LYS A 120 0.68 -14.95 -14.72
C LYS A 120 1.55 -13.86 -14.09
N PHE A 121 1.19 -13.41 -12.89
CA PHE A 121 2.00 -12.46 -12.11
C PHE A 121 3.38 -13.04 -11.78
N ALA A 122 3.42 -14.27 -11.25
CA ALA A 122 4.68 -14.96 -10.91
C ALA A 122 5.61 -15.10 -12.12
N ALA A 123 5.06 -15.43 -13.29
CA ALA A 123 5.83 -15.52 -14.53
C ALA A 123 6.33 -14.17 -15.02
N LYS A 124 5.45 -13.14 -15.01
CA LYS A 124 5.78 -11.78 -15.46
C LYS A 124 6.95 -11.17 -14.69
N TYR A 125 7.01 -11.39 -13.38
CA TYR A 125 8.02 -10.81 -12.49
C TYR A 125 9.11 -11.79 -12.06
N ASN A 126 9.22 -12.92 -12.76
CA ASN A 126 10.25 -13.94 -12.52
C ASN A 126 10.33 -14.39 -11.05
N LEU A 127 9.17 -14.52 -10.41
CA LEU A 127 9.08 -15.00 -9.02
C LEU A 127 9.08 -16.53 -8.95
N ALA A 128 8.59 -17.18 -10.01
CA ALA A 128 8.54 -18.65 -10.09
C ALA A 128 9.96 -19.23 -10.12
N GLY A 129 10.21 -20.24 -9.27
CA GLY A 129 11.50 -20.94 -9.24
C GLY A 129 12.62 -20.21 -8.49
N GLN A 130 12.40 -19.02 -7.96
CA GLN A 130 13.36 -18.36 -7.08
C GLN A 130 13.47 -19.15 -5.76
N PRO A 131 14.68 -19.47 -5.28
CA PRO A 131 14.87 -20.38 -4.13
C PRO A 131 14.39 -19.80 -2.80
N ASN A 132 14.20 -18.50 -2.74
CA ASN A 132 13.75 -17.76 -1.57
C ASN A 132 12.35 -17.14 -1.76
N VAL A 133 11.58 -17.66 -2.71
CA VAL A 133 10.20 -17.21 -2.97
C VAL A 133 9.22 -18.36 -2.82
N VAL A 134 8.18 -18.12 -2.06
CA VAL A 134 6.95 -18.89 -2.01
C VAL A 134 5.84 -17.98 -2.51
N ILE A 135 5.09 -18.42 -3.50
CA ILE A 135 3.96 -17.66 -4.03
C ILE A 135 2.76 -18.57 -4.20
N GLY A 136 1.59 -18.11 -3.74
CA GLY A 136 0.41 -18.94 -3.78
C GLY A 136 -0.87 -18.21 -3.42
N ARG A 137 -1.94 -19.03 -3.37
CA ARG A 137 -3.28 -18.59 -3.02
C ARG A 137 -3.61 -18.98 -1.58
N ASP A 138 -4.01 -18.01 -0.79
CA ASP A 138 -4.67 -18.23 0.52
C ASP A 138 -6.17 -18.39 0.31
N GLY A 139 -6.60 -19.63 0.06
CA GLY A 139 -8.03 -19.96 -0.11
C GLY A 139 -8.85 -19.78 1.16
N GLY A 140 -8.22 -19.81 2.33
CA GLY A 140 -8.83 -19.63 3.63
C GLY A 140 -8.88 -18.18 4.12
N PHE A 141 -8.27 -17.25 3.36
CA PHE A 141 -8.18 -15.83 3.73
C PHE A 141 -7.56 -15.61 5.13
N THR A 142 -6.61 -16.46 5.51
CA THR A 142 -6.03 -16.49 6.86
C THR A 142 -5.04 -15.35 7.09
N ILE A 143 -4.13 -15.14 6.15
CA ILE A 143 -3.15 -14.05 6.20
C ILE A 143 -3.83 -12.67 6.15
N PRO A 144 -4.72 -12.39 5.17
CA PRO A 144 -5.45 -11.14 5.14
C PRO A 144 -6.31 -10.88 6.39
N SER A 145 -6.95 -11.90 6.96
CA SER A 145 -7.73 -11.76 8.20
C SER A 145 -6.88 -11.41 9.41
N PHE A 146 -5.64 -11.89 9.45
CA PHE A 146 -4.69 -11.59 10.53
C PHE A 146 -4.15 -10.15 10.46
N PHE A 147 -3.80 -9.68 9.27
CA PHE A 147 -3.22 -8.35 9.09
C PHE A 147 -4.26 -7.25 8.86
N ARG A 148 -5.43 -7.57 8.30
CA ARG A 148 -6.49 -6.63 7.90
C ARG A 148 -5.97 -5.47 7.06
N PRO A 149 -5.29 -5.74 5.94
CA PRO A 149 -4.73 -4.70 5.10
C PRO A 149 -5.84 -3.82 4.50
N LYS A 150 -5.63 -2.51 4.48
CA LYS A 150 -6.56 -1.58 3.82
C LYS A 150 -6.33 -1.50 2.31
N MET A 151 -5.11 -1.81 1.88
CA MET A 151 -4.70 -1.80 0.48
C MET A 151 -3.58 -2.80 0.23
N THR A 152 -3.28 -3.03 -1.05
CA THR A 152 -2.17 -3.87 -1.49
C THR A 152 -1.16 -3.04 -2.30
N PRO A 153 0.13 -3.39 -2.28
CA PRO A 153 0.71 -4.46 -1.47
C PRO A 153 0.82 -4.08 0.01
N PHE A 154 0.43 -4.99 0.88
CA PHE A 154 0.73 -4.89 2.31
C PHE A 154 1.91 -5.80 2.62
N VAL A 155 2.84 -5.34 3.43
CA VAL A 155 4.09 -6.07 3.69
C VAL A 155 4.32 -6.20 5.18
N ALA A 156 4.65 -7.42 5.64
CA ALA A 156 5.04 -7.68 7.03
C ALA A 156 6.38 -8.40 7.09
N LEU A 157 7.31 -7.88 7.87
CA LEU A 157 8.64 -8.44 8.08
C LEU A 157 8.74 -9.13 9.44
N TYR A 158 9.27 -10.34 9.41
CA TYR A 158 9.61 -11.15 10.58
C TYR A 158 11.10 -11.49 10.61
N GLU A 159 11.70 -11.53 11.78
CA GLU A 159 13.02 -12.08 12.01
C GLU A 159 12.90 -13.34 12.88
N LYS A 160 13.22 -14.50 12.33
CA LYS A 160 13.09 -15.81 13.02
C LYS A 160 11.71 -16.01 13.67
N GLY A 161 10.65 -15.62 12.94
CA GLY A 161 9.27 -15.71 13.39
C GLY A 161 8.78 -14.60 14.32
N ASN A 162 9.66 -13.68 14.75
CA ASN A 162 9.29 -12.52 15.56
C ASN A 162 8.99 -11.32 14.68
N PHE A 163 7.90 -10.64 14.96
CA PHE A 163 7.48 -9.44 14.24
C PHE A 163 8.51 -8.31 14.33
N VAL A 164 8.82 -7.71 13.19
CA VAL A 164 9.72 -6.55 13.09
C VAL A 164 8.94 -5.30 12.71
N LYS A 165 8.27 -5.30 11.57
CA LYS A 165 7.60 -4.11 11.01
C LYS A 165 6.56 -4.48 9.96
N VAL A 166 5.58 -3.59 9.75
CA VAL A 166 4.68 -3.62 8.59
C VAL A 166 4.80 -2.35 7.76
N TRP A 167 4.44 -2.45 6.49
CA TRP A 167 4.25 -1.36 5.55
C TRP A 167 2.90 -1.54 4.86
N GLU A 168 2.05 -0.55 4.97
CA GLU A 168 0.66 -0.59 4.46
C GLU A 168 0.56 -0.41 2.92
N GLN A 169 1.63 0.04 2.28
CA GLN A 169 1.65 0.39 0.85
C GLN A 169 2.87 -0.16 0.11
N GLY A 170 3.43 -1.26 0.62
CA GLY A 170 4.68 -1.80 0.10
C GLY A 170 5.92 -1.23 0.76
N VAL A 171 7.07 -1.75 0.41
CA VAL A 171 8.38 -1.34 0.92
C VAL A 171 9.36 -1.20 -0.24
N GLU A 172 10.11 -0.11 -0.24
CA GLU A 172 11.18 0.10 -1.19
C GLU A 172 12.38 -0.84 -0.92
N PRO A 173 13.02 -1.39 -1.95
CA PRO A 173 14.14 -2.32 -1.79
C PRO A 173 15.25 -1.80 -0.89
N ASP A 174 15.61 -0.54 -1.03
CA ASP A 174 16.69 0.06 -0.24
C ASP A 174 16.38 0.13 1.25
N GLU A 175 15.13 0.37 1.63
CA GLU A 175 14.71 0.32 3.03
C GLU A 175 14.80 -1.11 3.57
N LEU A 176 14.28 -2.09 2.83
CA LEU A 176 14.35 -3.50 3.22
C LEU A 176 15.80 -3.97 3.35
N ILE A 177 16.67 -3.60 2.40
CA ILE A 177 18.09 -3.91 2.42
C ILE A 177 18.79 -3.33 3.67
N LYS A 178 18.49 -2.07 4.02
CA LYS A 178 19.05 -1.44 5.22
C LYS A 178 18.66 -2.22 6.48
N ILE A 179 17.39 -2.58 6.64
CA ILE A 179 16.90 -3.31 7.80
C ILE A 179 17.53 -4.71 7.86
N THR A 180 17.52 -5.46 6.75
CA THR A 180 17.99 -6.85 6.73
C THR A 180 19.52 -6.99 6.79
N LYS A 181 20.27 -5.94 6.48
CA LYS A 181 21.74 -5.89 6.60
C LYS A 181 22.23 -5.29 7.91
N ALA A 182 21.49 -4.36 8.50
CA ALA A 182 21.91 -3.61 9.70
C ALA A 182 21.92 -4.45 10.97
N ILE A 183 21.18 -5.57 11.01
CA ILE A 183 21.12 -6.46 12.16
C ILE A 183 22.11 -7.60 11.89
N LYS A 184 23.38 -7.38 12.24
CA LYS A 184 24.44 -8.40 12.27
C LYS A 184 24.44 -9.14 13.61
#